data_19fd651d3a1e51f93609eaecf2f06dd3
#
_entry.id   19fd651d3a1e51f93609eaecf2f06dd3
#
_cell.length_a   1.000
_cell.length_b   1.000
_cell.length_c   1.000
_cell.angle_alpha   90.00
_cell.angle_beta   90.00
_cell.angle_gamma   90.00
#
_symmetry.space_group_name_H-M   'P 1'
#
loop_
_entity.id
_entity.type
_entity.pdbx_description
1 polymer ?
#
loop_
_entity_poly.entity_id
_entity_poly.type
_entity_poly.pdbx_seq_one_letter_code
_entity_poly.pdbx_strand_id
1 'polypeptide(L)'
;HSGVHEYGGMAYTIHDAYLYFVNAADQRIYRQHLDTLGTPIAITPVGPWRFADLIVDAQHQRLIAVCEEHQEQQEAENYLATIALNNDRASIKKLQAGADFYAYPRLSPDQTRLCWIQWSHPNMPWDSSELCLASLSQTGISEPRVIAGSNGDEAIFQPHWSPDSDLYFVSDKTNWWNIYHFDGSENRPVLALDGEFASPLWQFGMATYDFINTDTIACLWTDKGLWHSGFIDITTAQLSPIISPYSSMHALACHQGRLYTVAGAATLPHELISIDQQAVVTSIYAPATLNVETTNLAQ
;
A
#
# COMPACT_ATOMS: atom_id res chain seq x y z
N HIS A 1 -14.68 -4.40 4.81
CA HIS A 1 -14.25 -3.05 5.24
C HIS A 1 -13.57 -3.15 6.59
N SER A 2 -12.42 -2.50 6.76
CA SER A 2 -11.70 -2.39 8.03
C SER A 2 -12.06 -1.09 8.75
N GLY A 3 -12.07 -1.11 10.08
CA GLY A 3 -12.24 0.07 10.93
C GLY A 3 -10.94 0.54 11.59
N VAL A 4 -9.77 -0.01 11.22
CA VAL A 4 -8.47 0.41 11.77
C VAL A 4 -8.20 1.87 11.41
N HIS A 5 -7.70 2.66 12.36
CA HIS A 5 -7.47 4.10 12.26
C HIS A 5 -8.70 4.89 11.79
N GLU A 6 -9.93 4.37 12.02
CA GLU A 6 -11.24 4.90 11.62
C GLU A 6 -11.47 4.96 10.09
N TYR A 7 -10.45 5.13 9.26
CA TYR A 7 -10.54 5.26 7.80
C TYR A 7 -10.43 3.92 7.07
N GLY A 8 -9.76 2.93 7.67
CA GLY A 8 -9.59 1.59 7.09
C GLY A 8 -8.77 1.59 5.80
N GLY A 9 -9.16 0.75 4.88
CA GLY A 9 -8.44 0.44 3.64
C GLY A 9 -7.82 -0.96 3.70
N MET A 10 -7.32 -1.45 2.58
CA MET A 10 -6.67 -2.77 2.43
C MET A 10 -7.29 -3.88 3.29
N ALA A 11 -8.62 -3.96 3.21
CA ALA A 11 -9.41 -4.89 4.00
C ALA A 11 -9.36 -6.34 3.45
N TYR A 12 -8.59 -6.61 2.41
CA TYR A 12 -8.45 -7.95 1.84
C TYR A 12 -7.08 -8.15 1.18
N THR A 13 -6.72 -9.41 1.04
CA THR A 13 -5.61 -9.87 0.21
C THR A 13 -5.97 -11.19 -0.45
N ILE A 14 -5.35 -11.49 -1.59
CA ILE A 14 -5.52 -12.73 -2.33
C ILE A 14 -4.19 -13.47 -2.38
N HIS A 15 -4.20 -14.75 -2.10
CA HIS A 15 -3.05 -15.61 -2.29
C HIS A 15 -3.50 -16.99 -2.75
N ASP A 16 -2.90 -17.47 -3.82
CA ASP A 16 -3.36 -18.67 -4.54
C ASP A 16 -4.87 -18.58 -4.85
N ALA A 17 -5.63 -19.60 -4.50
CA ALA A 17 -7.07 -19.65 -4.70
C ALA A 17 -7.89 -19.09 -3.52
N TYR A 18 -7.27 -18.38 -2.58
CA TYR A 18 -7.95 -17.87 -1.39
C TYR A 18 -8.00 -16.34 -1.32
N LEU A 19 -9.18 -15.84 -1.00
CA LEU A 19 -9.43 -14.48 -0.55
C LEU A 19 -9.41 -14.46 0.98
N TYR A 20 -8.57 -13.61 1.57
CA TYR A 20 -8.58 -13.27 3.00
C TYR A 20 -9.13 -11.86 3.15
N PHE A 21 -10.15 -11.66 3.96
CA PHE A 21 -10.79 -10.35 4.07
C PHE A 21 -11.31 -10.05 5.47
N VAL A 22 -11.35 -8.77 5.81
CA VAL A 22 -11.96 -8.26 7.04
C VAL A 22 -13.45 -8.05 6.81
N ASN A 23 -14.28 -8.70 7.62
CA ASN A 23 -15.72 -8.52 7.57
C ASN A 23 -16.13 -7.26 8.34
N ALA A 24 -16.90 -6.39 7.71
CA ALA A 24 -17.31 -5.11 8.29
C ALA A 24 -18.13 -5.23 9.59
N ALA A 25 -18.93 -6.30 9.72
CA ALA A 25 -19.87 -6.45 10.82
C ALA A 25 -19.20 -6.81 12.16
N ASP A 26 -18.11 -7.59 12.12
CA ASP A 26 -17.46 -8.12 13.32
C ASP A 26 -15.94 -7.91 13.37
N GLN A 27 -15.40 -7.24 12.33
CA GLN A 27 -13.97 -6.91 12.17
C GLN A 27 -13.04 -8.13 12.20
N ARG A 28 -13.56 -9.34 12.07
CA ARG A 28 -12.79 -10.58 11.99
C ARG A 28 -12.23 -10.79 10.59
N ILE A 29 -11.14 -11.52 10.50
CA ILE A 29 -10.60 -11.97 9.21
C ILE A 29 -11.29 -13.30 8.84
N TYR A 30 -11.76 -13.35 7.60
CA TYR A 30 -12.35 -14.52 6.97
C TYR A 30 -11.51 -15.00 5.81
N ARG A 31 -11.60 -16.29 5.54
CA ARG A 31 -11.01 -16.93 4.36
C ARG A 31 -12.12 -17.52 3.49
N GLN A 32 -12.04 -17.32 2.19
CA GLN A 32 -12.94 -17.87 1.19
C GLN A 32 -12.15 -18.42 0.02
N HIS A 33 -12.47 -19.63 -0.42
CA HIS A 33 -11.90 -20.19 -1.65
C HIS A 33 -12.61 -19.58 -2.86
N LEU A 34 -11.84 -19.07 -3.83
CA LEU A 34 -12.39 -18.32 -4.96
C LEU A 34 -13.13 -19.20 -5.96
N ASP A 35 -12.64 -20.41 -6.22
CA ASP A 35 -13.23 -21.31 -7.23
C ASP A 35 -14.52 -21.98 -6.76
N THR A 36 -14.66 -22.24 -5.46
CA THR A 36 -15.80 -22.98 -4.92
C THR A 36 -16.91 -22.09 -4.40
N LEU A 37 -16.65 -20.77 -4.23
CA LEU A 37 -17.60 -19.80 -3.70
C LEU A 37 -18.40 -20.29 -2.46
N GLY A 38 -17.76 -21.12 -1.64
CA GLY A 38 -18.34 -21.63 -0.40
C GLY A 38 -18.56 -20.53 0.65
N THR A 39 -19.18 -20.89 1.78
CA THR A 39 -19.34 -19.95 2.90
C THR A 39 -17.98 -19.55 3.45
N PRO A 40 -17.71 -18.24 3.61
CA PRO A 40 -16.47 -17.78 4.22
C PRO A 40 -16.28 -18.34 5.64
N ILE A 41 -15.06 -18.71 5.97
CA ILE A 41 -14.68 -19.26 7.28
C ILE A 41 -13.90 -18.21 8.05
N ALA A 42 -14.34 -17.86 9.26
CA ALA A 42 -13.59 -16.95 10.13
C ALA A 42 -12.31 -17.62 10.62
N ILE A 43 -11.18 -16.93 10.44
CA ILE A 43 -9.85 -17.42 10.85
C ILE A 43 -9.29 -16.67 12.06
N THR A 44 -10.00 -15.66 12.58
CA THR A 44 -9.69 -15.01 13.86
C THR A 44 -10.84 -15.22 14.86
N PRO A 45 -10.58 -15.23 16.18
CA PRO A 45 -11.63 -15.32 17.19
C PRO A 45 -12.49 -14.06 17.23
N VAL A 46 -13.62 -14.12 17.91
CA VAL A 46 -14.35 -12.92 18.34
C VAL A 46 -13.54 -12.24 19.45
N GLY A 47 -13.38 -10.93 19.36
CA GLY A 47 -12.60 -10.17 20.34
C GLY A 47 -12.48 -8.68 20.00
N PRO A 48 -11.65 -7.96 20.72
CA PRO A 48 -11.54 -6.51 20.60
C PRO A 48 -10.64 -6.05 19.44
N TRP A 49 -10.35 -6.91 18.48
CA TRP A 49 -9.40 -6.63 17.41
C TRP A 49 -10.06 -6.11 16.15
N ARG A 50 -9.39 -5.16 15.50
CA ARG A 50 -9.62 -4.75 14.11
C ARG A 50 -8.35 -4.99 13.30
N PHE A 51 -8.48 -5.31 12.02
CA PHE A 51 -7.36 -5.65 11.15
C PHE A 51 -7.41 -4.84 9.85
N ALA A 52 -6.23 -4.48 9.33
CA ALA A 52 -6.06 -3.85 8.03
C ALA A 52 -4.72 -4.26 7.41
N ASP A 53 -4.55 -3.91 6.14
CA ASP A 53 -3.29 -4.05 5.40
C ASP A 53 -2.71 -5.47 5.46
N LEU A 54 -3.57 -6.45 5.10
CA LEU A 54 -3.28 -7.87 5.17
C LEU A 54 -2.26 -8.28 4.10
N ILE A 55 -1.22 -9.00 4.50
CA ILE A 55 -0.30 -9.69 3.58
C ILE A 55 -0.14 -11.16 3.97
N VAL A 56 0.15 -12.02 2.98
CA VAL A 56 0.35 -13.47 3.20
C VAL A 56 1.84 -13.78 3.29
N ASP A 57 2.27 -14.27 4.43
CA ASP A 57 3.56 -14.92 4.63
C ASP A 57 3.39 -16.42 4.38
N ALA A 58 3.51 -16.80 3.11
CA ALA A 58 3.27 -18.17 2.67
C ALA A 58 4.33 -19.14 3.20
N GLN A 59 5.59 -18.68 3.29
CA GLN A 59 6.68 -19.47 3.82
C GLN A 59 6.43 -19.94 5.27
N HIS A 60 5.82 -19.09 6.07
CA HIS A 60 5.54 -19.36 7.48
C HIS A 60 4.07 -19.69 7.76
N GLN A 61 3.24 -19.84 6.72
CA GLN A 61 1.83 -20.20 6.79
C GLN A 61 1.02 -19.31 7.74
N ARG A 62 1.14 -18.00 7.57
CA ARG A 62 0.46 -16.99 8.38
C ARG A 62 0.10 -15.75 7.56
N LEU A 63 -0.84 -14.95 8.08
CA LEU A 63 -1.01 -13.55 7.66
C LEU A 63 -0.16 -12.65 8.56
N ILE A 64 0.29 -11.53 8.01
CA ILE A 64 0.75 -10.37 8.75
C ILE A 64 -0.26 -9.25 8.48
N ALA A 65 -0.62 -8.49 9.51
CA ALA A 65 -1.61 -7.42 9.41
C ALA A 65 -1.30 -6.30 10.39
N VAL A 66 -1.73 -5.09 10.08
CA VAL A 66 -1.91 -4.05 11.09
C VAL A 66 -3.09 -4.45 11.96
N CYS A 67 -2.90 -4.44 13.26
CA CYS A 67 -3.88 -4.81 14.26
C CYS A 67 -4.07 -3.67 15.26
N GLU A 68 -5.33 -3.37 15.54
CA GLU A 68 -5.78 -2.42 16.55
C GLU A 68 -6.56 -3.19 17.59
N GLU A 69 -6.06 -3.23 18.82
CA GLU A 69 -6.67 -3.93 19.95
C GLU A 69 -7.35 -2.94 20.89
N HIS A 70 -8.69 -2.95 20.90
CA HIS A 70 -9.51 -2.05 21.67
C HIS A 70 -9.63 -2.51 23.12
N GLN A 71 -9.46 -1.58 24.05
CA GLN A 71 -9.64 -1.81 25.47
C GLN A 71 -10.70 -0.84 26.03
N GLU A 72 -11.44 -1.26 27.03
CA GLU A 72 -12.42 -0.38 27.67
C GLU A 72 -11.71 0.83 28.29
N GLN A 73 -12.17 2.04 27.96
CA GLN A 73 -11.72 3.33 28.53
C GLN A 73 -10.24 3.67 28.29
N GLN A 74 -9.59 3.04 27.30
CA GLN A 74 -8.21 3.34 26.90
C GLN A 74 -8.15 3.52 25.37
N GLU A 75 -7.11 4.20 24.91
CA GLU A 75 -6.78 4.20 23.49
C GLU A 75 -6.44 2.78 23.03
N ALA A 76 -6.77 2.48 21.77
CA ALA A 76 -6.46 1.19 21.21
C ALA A 76 -4.94 1.00 21.06
N GLU A 77 -4.45 -0.18 21.42
CA GLU A 77 -3.05 -0.53 21.17
C GLU A 77 -2.90 -0.99 19.73
N ASN A 78 -1.98 -0.38 18.98
CA ASN A 78 -1.67 -0.75 17.63
C ASN A 78 -0.37 -1.56 17.56
N TYR A 79 -0.35 -2.57 16.68
CA TYR A 79 0.83 -3.39 16.44
C TYR A 79 0.74 -4.13 15.11
N LEU A 80 1.87 -4.65 14.61
CA LEU A 80 1.83 -5.66 13.56
C LEU A 80 1.55 -7.02 14.19
N ALA A 81 0.53 -7.71 13.69
CA ALA A 81 0.11 -9.02 14.17
C ALA A 81 0.44 -10.13 13.18
N THR A 82 0.65 -11.34 13.69
CA THR A 82 0.62 -12.57 12.89
C THR A 82 -0.61 -13.39 13.21
N ILE A 83 -1.25 -13.95 12.19
CA ILE A 83 -2.42 -14.83 12.30
C ILE A 83 -2.10 -16.14 11.58
N ALA A 84 -2.06 -17.26 12.30
CA ALA A 84 -1.73 -18.56 11.73
C ALA A 84 -2.84 -19.06 10.78
N LEU A 85 -2.45 -19.61 9.62
CA LEU A 85 -3.37 -20.16 8.60
C LEU A 85 -3.68 -21.64 8.81
N ASN A 86 -2.85 -22.36 9.56
CA ASN A 86 -2.89 -23.84 9.67
C ASN A 86 -3.53 -24.37 10.95
N ASN A 87 -4.03 -23.52 11.83
CA ASN A 87 -4.56 -23.95 13.11
C ASN A 87 -6.07 -23.78 13.19
N ASP A 88 -6.78 -24.83 13.65
CA ASP A 88 -8.19 -24.77 14.06
C ASP A 88 -8.42 -23.80 15.25
N ARG A 89 -7.35 -23.34 15.89
CA ARG A 89 -7.36 -22.32 16.94
C ARG A 89 -6.64 -21.10 16.43
N ALA A 90 -7.41 -20.14 15.97
CA ALA A 90 -6.92 -18.82 15.58
C ALA A 90 -6.07 -18.21 16.69
N SER A 91 -4.78 -18.04 16.45
CA SER A 91 -3.86 -17.36 17.37
C SER A 91 -3.39 -16.05 16.75
N ILE A 92 -3.72 -14.95 17.40
CA ILE A 92 -3.18 -13.63 17.09
C ILE A 92 -1.96 -13.43 17.97
N LYS A 93 -0.81 -13.10 17.37
CA LYS A 93 0.43 -12.82 18.11
C LYS A 93 0.98 -11.49 17.68
N LYS A 94 1.45 -10.69 18.63
CA LYS A 94 2.20 -9.47 18.34
C LYS A 94 3.50 -9.83 17.66
N LEU A 95 3.77 -9.25 16.50
CA LEU A 95 5.01 -9.38 15.76
C LEU A 95 5.95 -8.20 16.03
N GLN A 96 5.39 -6.98 16.03
CA GLN A 96 6.07 -5.73 16.32
C GLN A 96 5.10 -4.78 17.02
N ALA A 97 5.56 -4.13 18.10
CA ALA A 97 4.82 -3.15 18.87
C ALA A 97 5.78 -2.07 19.40
N GLY A 98 5.24 -0.97 19.96
CA GLY A 98 6.02 0.10 20.59
C GLY A 98 5.86 1.48 19.97
N ALA A 99 5.37 1.58 18.73
CA ALA A 99 4.87 2.83 18.14
C ALA A 99 3.34 2.92 18.32
N ASP A 100 2.78 4.11 18.16
CA ASP A 100 1.33 4.31 18.30
C ASP A 100 0.57 3.84 17.04
N PHE A 101 1.21 3.85 15.86
CA PHE A 101 0.57 3.49 14.59
C PHE A 101 1.51 2.75 13.65
N TYR A 102 0.92 1.93 12.77
CA TYR A 102 1.63 1.11 11.78
C TYR A 102 0.90 1.12 10.45
N ALA A 103 1.66 1.05 9.35
CA ALA A 103 1.12 0.89 8.00
C ALA A 103 2.13 0.18 7.08
N TYR A 104 1.64 -0.29 5.94
CA TYR A 104 2.44 -0.90 4.86
C TYR A 104 3.41 -1.99 5.33
N PRO A 105 3.00 -3.02 6.08
CA PRO A 105 3.82 -4.20 6.19
C PRO A 105 4.01 -4.80 4.80
N ARG A 106 5.27 -4.98 4.34
CA ARG A 106 5.57 -5.52 3.02
C ARG A 106 6.70 -6.54 3.11
N LEU A 107 6.44 -7.73 2.59
CA LEU A 107 7.42 -8.80 2.50
C LEU A 107 8.30 -8.62 1.26
N SER A 108 9.61 -8.86 1.40
CA SER A 108 10.47 -9.03 0.24
C SER A 108 10.00 -10.23 -0.60
N PRO A 109 10.26 -10.25 -1.93
CA PRO A 109 9.87 -11.36 -2.81
C PRO A 109 10.33 -12.73 -2.32
N ASP A 110 11.49 -12.83 -1.69
CA ASP A 110 12.03 -14.04 -1.08
C ASP A 110 11.45 -14.37 0.32
N GLN A 111 10.55 -13.52 0.84
CA GLN A 111 9.88 -13.61 2.15
C GLN A 111 10.85 -13.69 3.34
N THR A 112 12.10 -13.24 3.20
CA THR A 112 13.10 -13.24 4.27
C THR A 112 13.18 -11.94 5.05
N ARG A 113 12.60 -10.85 4.51
CA ARG A 113 12.60 -9.51 5.10
C ARG A 113 11.20 -8.92 5.13
N LEU A 114 10.94 -8.13 6.17
CA LEU A 114 9.72 -7.36 6.36
C LEU A 114 10.11 -5.89 6.52
N CYS A 115 9.47 -5.01 5.77
CA CYS A 115 9.49 -3.57 6.03
C CYS A 115 8.09 -3.08 6.40
N TRP A 116 8.01 -1.94 7.09
CA TRP A 116 6.76 -1.27 7.47
C TRP A 116 7.03 0.20 7.79
N ILE A 117 5.97 0.99 7.79
CA ILE A 117 5.98 2.36 8.31
C ILE A 117 5.40 2.35 9.72
N GLN A 118 5.97 3.17 10.61
CA GLN A 118 5.45 3.45 11.93
C GLN A 118 5.57 4.93 12.27
N TRP A 119 4.67 5.42 13.13
CA TRP A 119 4.73 6.79 13.67
C TRP A 119 4.07 6.83 15.04
N SER A 120 4.27 7.96 15.75
CA SER A 120 3.72 8.17 17.08
C SER A 120 3.24 9.60 17.27
N HIS A 121 2.32 9.76 18.19
CA HIS A 121 1.84 11.08 18.59
C HIS A 121 2.99 12.04 18.93
N PRO A 122 2.86 13.34 18.63
CA PRO A 122 1.68 14.02 18.09
C PRO A 122 1.60 14.03 16.55
N ASN A 123 2.52 13.33 15.87
CA ASN A 123 2.65 13.38 14.41
C ASN A 123 1.57 12.57 13.72
N MET A 124 1.09 13.08 12.59
CA MET A 124 0.41 12.29 11.57
C MET A 124 1.46 11.64 10.64
N PRO A 125 1.11 10.60 9.87
CA PRO A 125 2.09 9.90 9.03
C PRO A 125 2.72 10.77 7.94
N TRP A 126 2.10 11.90 7.61
CA TRP A 126 2.63 12.89 6.65
C TRP A 126 3.39 14.04 7.32
N ASP A 127 3.44 14.12 8.66
CA ASP A 127 4.28 15.06 9.40
C ASP A 127 5.65 14.44 9.68
N SER A 128 5.65 13.21 10.20
CA SER A 128 6.86 12.43 10.48
C SER A 128 6.51 10.96 10.64
N SER A 129 7.24 10.09 9.95
CA SER A 129 7.12 8.66 10.08
C SER A 129 8.45 7.95 9.80
N GLU A 130 8.60 6.74 10.29
CA GLU A 130 9.80 5.93 10.15
C GLU A 130 9.57 4.74 9.24
N LEU A 131 10.51 4.46 8.33
CA LEU A 131 10.59 3.21 7.58
C LEU A 131 11.47 2.23 8.33
N CYS A 132 10.89 1.14 8.77
CA CYS A 132 11.57 0.07 9.48
C CYS A 132 11.80 -1.14 8.58
N LEU A 133 12.90 -1.85 8.83
CA LEU A 133 13.31 -3.07 8.13
C LEU A 133 13.82 -4.10 9.13
N ALA A 134 13.37 -5.34 9.01
CA ALA A 134 13.84 -6.47 9.82
C ALA A 134 13.94 -7.76 9.01
N SER A 135 14.80 -8.69 9.43
CA SER A 135 14.79 -10.06 8.94
C SER A 135 13.61 -10.81 9.55
N LEU A 136 12.94 -11.64 8.73
CA LEU A 136 11.77 -12.41 9.13
C LEU A 136 12.12 -13.88 9.31
N SER A 137 11.54 -14.51 10.32
CA SER A 137 11.67 -15.93 10.62
C SER A 137 10.36 -16.56 11.09
N GLN A 138 10.34 -17.88 11.24
CA GLN A 138 9.19 -18.61 11.82
C GLN A 138 8.80 -18.07 13.20
N THR A 139 9.76 -17.67 14.02
CA THR A 139 9.54 -17.28 15.42
C THR A 139 9.26 -15.80 15.60
N GLY A 140 9.53 -14.96 14.60
CA GLY A 140 9.35 -13.50 14.68
C GLY A 140 10.25 -12.74 13.71
N ILE A 141 10.59 -11.52 14.08
CA ILE A 141 11.51 -10.64 13.36
C ILE A 141 12.79 -10.42 14.19
N SER A 142 13.88 -10.06 13.52
CA SER A 142 15.10 -9.54 14.17
C SER A 142 14.82 -8.17 14.78
N GLU A 143 15.78 -7.61 15.54
CA GLU A 143 15.73 -6.20 15.96
C GLU A 143 15.52 -5.31 14.74
N PRO A 144 14.47 -4.48 14.73
CA PRO A 144 14.19 -3.58 13.61
C PRO A 144 15.25 -2.50 13.46
N ARG A 145 15.59 -2.19 12.22
CA ARG A 145 16.44 -1.06 11.87
C ARG A 145 15.58 0.02 11.19
N VAL A 146 15.58 1.23 11.71
CA VAL A 146 15.02 2.40 11.01
C VAL A 146 15.98 2.78 9.89
N ILE A 147 15.49 2.80 8.65
CA ILE A 147 16.29 3.08 7.46
C ILE A 147 15.99 4.46 6.84
N ALA A 148 14.84 5.06 7.18
CA ALA A 148 14.49 6.42 6.83
C ALA A 148 13.57 7.02 7.92
N GLY A 149 13.54 8.34 8.06
CA GLY A 149 12.67 9.06 9.00
C GLY A 149 13.16 9.14 10.44
N SER A 150 14.35 8.62 10.77
CA SER A 150 14.86 8.54 12.16
C SER A 150 15.08 9.88 12.86
N ASN A 151 15.16 10.98 12.12
CA ASN A 151 15.38 12.32 12.68
C ASN A 151 14.09 13.05 13.08
N GLY A 152 12.93 12.51 12.72
CA GLY A 152 11.63 13.12 13.00
C GLY A 152 11.25 14.30 12.10
N ASP A 153 11.94 14.48 10.97
CA ASP A 153 11.77 15.57 10.00
C ASP A 153 11.49 15.06 8.58
N GLU A 154 11.06 13.81 8.46
CA GLU A 154 10.83 13.11 7.20
C GLU A 154 9.53 12.30 7.29
N ALA A 155 8.71 12.36 6.28
CA ALA A 155 7.51 11.54 6.13
C ALA A 155 7.72 10.49 5.04
N ILE A 156 7.24 9.28 5.29
CA ILE A 156 7.45 8.12 4.42
C ILE A 156 6.10 7.63 3.88
N PHE A 157 6.08 7.24 2.62
CA PHE A 157 4.89 6.69 2.00
C PHE A 157 5.24 5.48 1.13
N GLN A 158 4.35 4.50 1.09
CA GLN A 158 4.35 3.34 0.20
C GLN A 158 5.71 2.65 0.03
N PRO A 159 6.31 2.04 1.09
CA PRO A 159 7.43 1.13 0.87
C PRO A 159 6.98 -0.05 -0.01
N HIS A 160 7.81 -0.38 -0.99
CA HIS A 160 7.53 -1.44 -1.95
C HIS A 160 8.82 -2.12 -2.42
N TRP A 161 8.78 -3.44 -2.53
CA TRP A 161 9.91 -4.23 -3.00
C TRP A 161 9.89 -4.35 -4.52
N SER A 162 11.05 -4.15 -5.15
CA SER A 162 11.23 -4.49 -6.56
C SER A 162 11.20 -6.02 -6.76
N PRO A 163 11.00 -6.50 -7.99
CA PRO A 163 11.13 -7.93 -8.31
C PRO A 163 12.48 -8.52 -7.90
N ASP A 164 13.56 -7.72 -7.92
CA ASP A 164 14.93 -8.13 -7.53
C ASP A 164 15.21 -8.00 -6.03
N SER A 165 14.18 -7.74 -5.22
CA SER A 165 14.28 -7.63 -3.76
C SER A 165 15.00 -6.37 -3.26
N ASP A 166 15.05 -5.32 -4.04
CA ASP A 166 15.46 -3.98 -3.59
C ASP A 166 14.26 -3.23 -3.02
N LEU A 167 14.50 -2.42 -1.99
CA LEU A 167 13.46 -1.68 -1.32
C LEU A 167 13.38 -0.25 -1.84
N TYR A 168 12.18 0.14 -2.25
CA TYR A 168 11.83 1.49 -2.67
C TYR A 168 10.77 2.06 -1.74
N PHE A 169 10.69 3.38 -1.66
CA PHE A 169 9.70 4.10 -0.87
C PHE A 169 9.60 5.56 -1.35
N VAL A 170 8.55 6.25 -0.98
CA VAL A 170 8.43 7.68 -1.22
C VAL A 170 8.78 8.44 0.07
N SER A 171 9.53 9.54 -0.06
CA SER A 171 9.93 10.41 1.04
C SER A 171 9.85 11.88 0.62
N ASP A 172 9.49 12.74 1.56
CA ASP A 172 9.46 14.20 1.40
C ASP A 172 10.76 14.91 1.78
N LYS A 173 11.83 14.16 2.04
CA LYS A 173 13.14 14.65 2.50
C LYS A 173 13.71 15.83 1.70
N THR A 174 13.34 15.97 0.43
CA THR A 174 13.76 17.05 -0.45
C THR A 174 12.70 18.14 -0.63
N ASN A 175 11.72 18.24 0.25
CA ASN A 175 10.52 19.09 0.19
C ASN A 175 9.54 18.74 -0.95
N TRP A 176 9.75 17.61 -1.60
CA TRP A 176 8.86 17.00 -2.58
C TRP A 176 8.78 15.50 -2.29
N TRP A 177 7.61 14.91 -2.39
CA TRP A 177 7.41 13.46 -2.26
C TRP A 177 8.01 12.73 -3.45
N ASN A 178 9.31 12.37 -3.39
CA ASN A 178 10.03 11.65 -4.44
C ASN A 178 10.23 10.17 -4.09
N ILE A 179 10.39 9.33 -5.12
CA ILE A 179 10.69 7.90 -4.97
C ILE A 179 12.18 7.73 -4.67
N TYR A 180 12.48 6.99 -3.61
CA TYR A 180 13.84 6.63 -3.17
C TYR A 180 14.09 5.14 -3.31
N HIS A 181 15.31 4.78 -3.55
CA HIS A 181 15.86 3.44 -3.50
C HIS A 181 16.78 3.29 -2.31
N PHE A 182 16.60 2.24 -1.53
CA PHE A 182 17.50 1.83 -0.44
C PHE A 182 18.42 0.71 -0.94
N ASP A 183 19.72 1.00 -1.10
CA ASP A 183 20.73 0.06 -1.61
C ASP A 183 21.32 -0.91 -0.55
N GLY A 184 20.71 -0.97 0.66
CA GLY A 184 21.20 -1.70 1.81
C GLY A 184 22.01 -0.87 2.80
N SER A 185 22.50 0.30 2.40
CA SER A 185 23.29 1.25 3.21
C SER A 185 22.74 2.66 3.18
N GLU A 186 22.38 3.17 2.02
CA GLU A 186 21.97 4.55 1.78
C GLU A 186 20.64 4.64 1.02
N ASN A 187 19.93 5.75 1.23
CA ASN A 187 18.73 6.11 0.51
C ASN A 187 19.10 7.12 -0.59
N ARG A 188 18.81 6.79 -1.84
CA ARG A 188 19.06 7.64 -3.00
C ARG A 188 17.78 7.91 -3.77
N PRO A 189 17.50 9.16 -4.19
CA PRO A 189 16.36 9.43 -5.05
C PRO A 189 16.53 8.69 -6.39
N VAL A 190 15.46 8.04 -6.84
CA VAL A 190 15.42 7.44 -8.19
C VAL A 190 15.40 8.54 -9.24
N LEU A 191 14.63 9.58 -8.97
CA LEU A 191 14.50 10.78 -9.80
C LEU A 191 14.17 11.95 -8.87
N ALA A 192 14.83 13.10 -9.06
CA ALA A 192 14.44 14.34 -8.40
C ALA A 192 13.47 15.12 -9.28
N LEU A 193 12.24 15.30 -8.81
CA LEU A 193 11.18 16.02 -9.50
C LEU A 193 10.51 17.01 -8.54
N ASP A 194 10.23 18.21 -9.04
CA ASP A 194 9.37 19.19 -8.36
C ASP A 194 7.90 18.77 -8.55
N GLY A 195 7.52 17.67 -7.90
CA GLY A 195 6.21 17.04 -8.01
C GLY A 195 6.01 15.98 -6.91
N GLU A 196 4.77 15.57 -6.68
CA GLU A 196 4.40 14.72 -5.55
C GLU A 196 4.04 13.30 -6.01
N PHE A 197 4.88 12.32 -5.71
CA PHE A 197 4.58 10.89 -5.90
C PHE A 197 3.82 10.28 -4.72
N ALA A 198 3.20 11.08 -3.89
CA ALA A 198 2.38 10.63 -2.78
C ALA A 198 1.14 11.49 -2.56
N SER A 199 0.31 11.03 -1.66
CA SER A 199 -0.77 11.79 -1.04
C SER A 199 -0.75 11.51 0.46
N PRO A 200 -1.30 12.39 1.32
CA PRO A 200 -1.43 12.12 2.74
C PRO A 200 -2.07 10.76 3.00
N LEU A 201 -1.43 9.95 3.84
CA LEU A 201 -1.83 8.56 4.13
C LEU A 201 -3.06 8.52 5.05
N TRP A 202 -4.24 8.80 4.49
CA TRP A 202 -5.51 8.70 5.21
C TRP A 202 -6.03 7.27 5.33
N GLN A 203 -5.73 6.43 4.35
CA GLN A 203 -6.25 5.07 4.25
C GLN A 203 -5.14 4.10 3.89
N PHE A 204 -5.25 2.86 4.35
CA PHE A 204 -4.35 1.80 3.93
C PHE A 204 -4.50 1.49 2.44
N GLY A 205 -3.39 1.13 1.80
CA GLY A 205 -3.35 0.65 0.43
C GLY A 205 -3.38 1.73 -0.65
N MET A 206 -3.17 2.99 -0.29
CA MET A 206 -2.91 4.04 -1.28
C MET A 206 -1.62 3.70 -2.03
N ALA A 207 -1.63 3.79 -3.36
CA ALA A 207 -0.48 3.46 -4.18
C ALA A 207 -0.36 4.42 -5.36
N THR A 208 0.85 4.92 -5.57
CA THR A 208 1.21 5.87 -6.62
C THR A 208 2.30 5.35 -7.54
N TYR A 209 2.95 4.25 -7.19
CA TYR A 209 3.90 3.59 -8.06
C TYR A 209 3.90 2.08 -7.88
N ASP A 210 4.38 1.36 -8.87
CA ASP A 210 4.59 -0.10 -8.86
C ASP A 210 5.56 -0.49 -9.97
N PHE A 211 6.08 -1.70 -9.95
CA PHE A 211 7.05 -2.19 -10.92
C PHE A 211 6.36 -2.85 -12.13
N ILE A 212 6.63 -2.36 -13.32
CA ILE A 212 6.26 -3.04 -14.57
C ILE A 212 7.17 -4.26 -14.79
N ASN A 213 8.46 -4.07 -14.52
CA ASN A 213 9.52 -5.07 -14.55
C ASN A 213 10.67 -4.62 -13.64
N THR A 214 11.84 -5.29 -13.70
CA THR A 214 13.02 -4.98 -12.87
C THR A 214 13.59 -3.59 -13.09
N ASP A 215 13.44 -3.04 -14.30
CA ASP A 215 14.10 -1.80 -14.72
C ASP A 215 13.14 -0.62 -14.88
N THR A 216 11.83 -0.84 -14.68
CA THR A 216 10.82 0.18 -14.98
C THR A 216 9.77 0.27 -13.87
N ILE A 217 9.62 1.48 -13.33
CA ILE A 217 8.54 1.86 -12.43
C ILE A 217 7.42 2.55 -13.22
N ALA A 218 6.19 2.08 -13.07
CA ALA A 218 4.99 2.85 -13.43
C ALA A 218 4.64 3.78 -12.27
N CYS A 219 4.32 5.02 -12.56
CA CYS A 219 4.06 6.00 -11.50
C CYS A 219 2.92 6.96 -11.84
N LEU A 220 2.31 7.47 -10.76
CA LEU A 220 1.42 8.63 -10.74
C LEU A 220 2.10 9.73 -9.93
N TRP A 221 1.98 10.96 -10.36
CA TRP A 221 2.43 12.11 -9.58
C TRP A 221 1.54 13.32 -9.80
N THR A 222 1.55 14.27 -8.87
CA THR A 222 0.88 15.55 -9.05
C THR A 222 1.87 16.67 -9.33
N ASP A 223 1.50 17.54 -10.26
CA ASP A 223 2.09 18.87 -10.46
C ASP A 223 0.95 19.89 -10.55
N LYS A 224 1.03 20.94 -9.75
CA LYS A 224 0.03 22.03 -9.68
C LYS A 224 -1.42 21.55 -9.52
N GLY A 225 -1.60 20.48 -8.73
CA GLY A 225 -2.92 19.93 -8.43
C GLY A 225 -3.50 19.01 -9.50
N LEU A 226 -2.79 18.71 -10.57
CA LEU A 226 -3.19 17.76 -11.61
C LEU A 226 -2.37 16.48 -11.49
N TRP A 227 -3.03 15.34 -11.62
CA TRP A 227 -2.40 14.03 -11.67
C TRP A 227 -1.90 13.71 -13.08
N HIS A 228 -0.72 13.12 -13.11
CA HIS A 228 -0.05 12.61 -14.30
C HIS A 228 0.29 11.14 -14.11
N SER A 229 0.51 10.43 -15.22
CA SER A 229 1.02 9.05 -15.22
C SER A 229 2.23 8.94 -16.14
N GLY A 230 3.11 7.99 -15.83
CA GLY A 230 4.31 7.76 -16.62
C GLY A 230 5.09 6.53 -16.22
N PHE A 231 6.20 6.34 -16.91
CA PHE A 231 7.17 5.29 -16.61
C PHE A 231 8.52 5.92 -16.30
N ILE A 232 9.16 5.44 -15.24
CA ILE A 232 10.53 5.80 -14.88
C ILE A 232 11.43 4.61 -15.21
N ASP A 233 12.41 4.84 -16.08
CA ASP A 233 13.53 3.93 -16.29
C ASP A 233 14.51 4.10 -15.11
N ILE A 234 14.67 3.06 -14.29
CA ILE A 234 15.46 3.10 -13.06
C ILE A 234 16.96 3.25 -13.39
N THR A 235 17.41 2.67 -14.49
CA THR A 235 18.83 2.68 -14.89
C THR A 235 19.30 4.05 -15.35
N THR A 236 18.43 4.76 -16.06
CA THR A 236 18.76 6.09 -16.64
C THR A 236 18.18 7.25 -15.85
N ALA A 237 17.34 7.00 -14.85
CA ALA A 237 16.57 7.98 -14.09
C ALA A 237 15.71 8.88 -15.00
N GLN A 238 15.19 8.35 -16.10
CA GLN A 238 14.36 9.11 -17.05
C GLN A 238 12.88 8.82 -16.83
N LEU A 239 12.10 9.89 -16.68
CA LEU A 239 10.64 9.84 -16.66
C LEU A 239 10.08 10.04 -18.08
N SER A 240 9.25 9.12 -18.52
CA SER A 240 8.47 9.17 -19.76
C SER A 240 6.99 9.40 -19.44
N PRO A 241 6.50 10.64 -19.50
CA PRO A 241 5.08 10.95 -19.21
C PRO A 241 4.16 10.34 -20.25
N ILE A 242 2.99 9.88 -19.79
CA ILE A 242 1.91 9.39 -20.64
C ILE A 242 0.92 10.52 -20.88
N ILE A 243 0.67 10.83 -22.15
CA ILE A 243 -0.33 11.84 -22.53
C ILE A 243 -1.71 11.18 -22.49
N SER A 244 -2.57 11.68 -21.61
CA SER A 244 -3.94 11.19 -21.44
C SER A 244 -4.91 12.34 -21.11
N PRO A 245 -6.23 12.15 -21.28
CA PRO A 245 -7.21 13.18 -20.93
C PRO A 245 -7.50 13.25 -19.43
N TYR A 246 -6.91 12.36 -18.63
CA TYR A 246 -7.18 12.24 -17.20
C TYR A 246 -6.31 13.20 -16.40
N SER A 247 -6.89 13.85 -15.40
CA SER A 247 -6.21 14.78 -14.49
C SER A 247 -6.47 14.46 -13.01
N SER A 248 -7.20 13.39 -12.73
CA SER A 248 -7.42 12.83 -11.39
C SER A 248 -7.18 11.33 -11.45
N MET A 249 -6.20 10.82 -10.70
CA MET A 249 -5.81 9.40 -10.73
C MET A 249 -5.51 8.90 -9.33
N HIS A 250 -5.80 7.63 -9.06
CA HIS A 250 -5.47 6.98 -7.79
C HIS A 250 -5.48 5.45 -7.91
N ALA A 251 -4.94 4.76 -6.90
CA ALA A 251 -4.93 3.30 -6.80
C ALA A 251 -4.18 2.62 -7.98
N LEU A 252 -2.86 2.84 -8.02
CA LEU A 252 -2.01 2.23 -9.04
C LEU A 252 -1.65 0.79 -8.66
N ALA A 253 -1.69 -0.11 -9.63
CA ALA A 253 -1.13 -1.45 -9.56
C ALA A 253 -0.59 -1.87 -10.93
N CYS A 254 0.46 -2.72 -10.94
CA CYS A 254 1.00 -3.30 -12.16
C CYS A 254 0.73 -4.81 -12.23
N HIS A 255 0.36 -5.29 -13.40
CA HIS A 255 0.21 -6.71 -13.66
C HIS A 255 0.48 -7.02 -15.14
N GLN A 256 1.26 -8.07 -15.41
CA GLN A 256 1.58 -8.53 -16.78
C GLN A 256 2.04 -7.42 -17.72
N GLY A 257 2.94 -6.54 -17.24
CA GLY A 257 3.51 -5.45 -18.04
C GLY A 257 2.55 -4.28 -18.32
N ARG A 258 1.46 -4.15 -17.59
CA ARG A 258 0.48 -3.07 -17.69
C ARG A 258 0.29 -2.38 -16.35
N LEU A 259 0.13 -1.07 -16.39
CA LEU A 259 -0.35 -0.24 -15.28
C LEU A 259 -1.88 -0.26 -15.27
N TYR A 260 -2.47 -0.36 -14.10
CA TYR A 260 -3.90 -0.24 -13.83
C TYR A 260 -4.12 0.89 -12.83
N THR A 261 -5.11 1.75 -13.09
CA THR A 261 -5.45 2.86 -12.19
C THR A 261 -6.89 3.28 -12.37
N VAL A 262 -7.46 3.91 -11.37
CA VAL A 262 -8.74 4.62 -11.46
C VAL A 262 -8.45 6.05 -11.88
N ALA A 263 -8.99 6.47 -13.01
CA ALA A 263 -8.69 7.75 -13.64
C ALA A 263 -9.94 8.50 -14.06
N GLY A 264 -9.94 9.81 -13.91
CA GLY A 264 -11.02 10.71 -14.29
C GLY A 264 -10.52 12.13 -14.58
N ALA A 265 -11.44 13.03 -14.89
CA ALA A 265 -11.17 14.45 -15.07
C ALA A 265 -12.41 15.27 -14.69
N ALA A 266 -12.31 16.60 -14.70
CA ALA A 266 -13.44 17.48 -14.39
C ALA A 266 -14.70 17.20 -15.25
N THR A 267 -14.50 16.72 -16.48
CA THR A 267 -15.59 16.40 -17.43
C THR A 267 -15.72 14.90 -17.74
N LEU A 268 -14.88 14.05 -17.11
CA LEU A 268 -14.86 12.61 -17.31
C LEU A 268 -15.08 11.90 -15.96
N PRO A 269 -16.11 11.05 -15.82
CA PRO A 269 -16.26 10.21 -14.64
C PRO A 269 -15.03 9.35 -14.42
N HIS A 270 -14.78 8.97 -13.18
CA HIS A 270 -13.74 8.00 -12.88
C HIS A 270 -14.07 6.64 -13.48
N GLU A 271 -13.11 6.05 -14.14
CA GLU A 271 -13.15 4.71 -14.71
C GLU A 271 -11.88 3.92 -14.38
N LEU A 272 -11.99 2.60 -14.42
CA LEU A 272 -10.81 1.74 -14.33
C LEU A 272 -10.17 1.64 -15.71
N ILE A 273 -8.92 2.05 -15.81
CA ILE A 273 -8.15 1.98 -17.04
C ILE A 273 -6.91 1.08 -16.89
N SER A 274 -6.41 0.59 -18.00
CA SER A 274 -5.06 0.04 -18.09
C SER A 274 -4.24 0.78 -19.12
N ILE A 275 -2.92 0.85 -18.89
CA ILE A 275 -1.96 1.49 -19.79
C ILE A 275 -0.82 0.49 -20.03
N ASP A 276 -0.47 0.22 -21.28
CA ASP A 276 0.66 -0.63 -21.62
C ASP A 276 1.96 0.18 -21.77
N GLN A 277 3.08 -0.52 -21.96
CA GLN A 277 4.40 0.11 -22.09
C GLN A 277 4.56 0.96 -23.37
N GLN A 278 3.64 0.87 -24.32
CA GLN A 278 3.54 1.74 -25.50
C GLN A 278 2.65 2.96 -25.26
N ALA A 279 2.25 3.20 -23.98
CA ALA A 279 1.36 4.26 -23.55
C ALA A 279 -0.06 4.19 -24.17
N VAL A 280 -0.51 2.99 -24.55
CA VAL A 280 -1.88 2.79 -25.05
C VAL A 280 -2.82 2.64 -23.85
N VAL A 281 -3.74 3.61 -23.74
CA VAL A 281 -4.76 3.64 -22.70
C VAL A 281 -5.97 2.82 -23.13
N THR A 282 -6.46 1.93 -22.25
CA THR A 282 -7.65 1.10 -22.49
C THR A 282 -8.59 1.21 -21.31
N SER A 283 -9.83 1.63 -21.52
CA SER A 283 -10.88 1.57 -20.49
C SER A 283 -11.28 0.12 -20.26
N ILE A 284 -11.25 -0.31 -19.00
CA ILE A 284 -11.63 -1.65 -18.57
C ILE A 284 -13.06 -1.64 -18.02
N TYR A 285 -13.39 -0.62 -17.24
CA TYR A 285 -14.69 -0.47 -16.62
C TYR A 285 -15.04 1.01 -16.44
N ALA A 286 -16.13 1.44 -17.05
CA ALA A 286 -16.71 2.77 -16.87
C ALA A 286 -18.07 2.62 -16.17
N PRO A 287 -18.25 3.16 -14.95
CA PRO A 287 -19.46 2.91 -14.15
C PRO A 287 -20.72 3.61 -14.68
N ALA A 288 -20.59 4.72 -15.40
CA ALA A 288 -21.73 5.47 -15.94
C ALA A 288 -21.33 6.38 -17.09
N THR A 289 -22.27 6.63 -17.98
CA THR A 289 -22.25 7.79 -18.89
C THR A 289 -22.87 8.97 -18.18
N LEU A 290 -22.19 10.12 -18.16
CA LEU A 290 -22.81 11.36 -17.70
C LEU A 290 -23.91 11.79 -18.69
N ASN A 291 -25.16 11.80 -18.22
CA ASN A 291 -26.29 12.36 -18.98
C ASN A 291 -26.37 13.91 -18.82
N VAL A 292 -25.22 14.57 -18.80
CA VAL A 292 -25.08 16.01 -18.68
C VAL A 292 -24.31 16.50 -19.90
N GLU A 293 -24.81 17.56 -20.55
CA GLU A 293 -24.05 18.19 -21.63
C GLU A 293 -22.74 18.74 -21.08
N THR A 294 -21.62 18.42 -21.71
CA THR A 294 -20.27 18.81 -21.27
C THR A 294 -20.09 20.32 -21.16
N THR A 295 -20.91 21.12 -21.89
CA THR A 295 -20.98 22.58 -21.78
C THR A 295 -21.47 23.07 -20.41
N ASN A 296 -22.14 22.23 -19.63
CA ASN A 296 -22.67 22.55 -18.30
C ASN A 296 -21.71 22.12 -17.17
N LEU A 297 -20.56 21.56 -17.51
CA LEU A 297 -19.53 21.16 -16.54
C LEU A 297 -18.51 22.28 -16.38
N ALA A 298 -18.03 22.49 -15.16
CA ALA A 298 -16.94 23.43 -14.90
C ALA A 298 -15.68 22.97 -15.67
N GLN A 299 -15.06 23.90 -16.37
CA GLN A 299 -13.79 23.68 -17.06
C GLN A 299 -12.62 24.09 -16.16
#